data_7e03aa7c18a419bfb679e8fa038b6b2b
#
_entry.id   7e03aa7c18a419bfb679e8fa038b6b2b
#
_cell.length_a   1.000
_cell.length_b   1.000
_cell.length_c   1.000
_cell.angle_alpha   90.00
_cell.angle_beta   90.00
_cell.angle_gamma   90.00
#
_symmetry.space_group_name_H-M   'P 1'
#
loop_
_entity.id
_entity.type
_entity.pdbx_description
1 polymer ?
#
loop_
_entity_poly.entity_id
_entity_poly.type
_entity_poly.pdbx_seq_one_letter_code
_entity_poly.pdbx_strand_id
1 'polypeptide(L)'
;MSKVKKHLSASSLGTFSRCGEAWRRRYMEYDVVAPTGALIRGKAFHHGAAENMRQKIDSGKDMTVEDIQDVATDSAKLECQSSEIDSKEQEQIIDVVATMAQGHIDLQAPSIMPQEVEKKFRIELPDISRDFLGYIDVVGTVDDGELKVVDWKTSKKSPNATDVFDSIQLTAYASHVMTERNLSSI
;
A
#
# COMPACT_ATOMS: atom_id res chain seq x y z
N MET A 1 -14.79 -4.51 -27.56
CA MET A 1 -13.69 -5.37 -27.10
C MET A 1 -13.41 -5.02 -25.64
N SER A 2 -13.61 -5.94 -24.71
CA SER A 2 -13.35 -5.75 -23.28
C SER A 2 -11.86 -5.46 -23.07
N LYS A 3 -11.53 -4.32 -22.43
CA LYS A 3 -10.15 -3.97 -22.09
C LYS A 3 -9.75 -4.74 -20.82
N VAL A 4 -9.58 -6.04 -20.90
CA VAL A 4 -9.04 -6.83 -19.78
C VAL A 4 -7.70 -6.26 -19.36
N LYS A 5 -7.47 -6.03 -18.06
CA LYS A 5 -6.16 -5.58 -17.58
C LYS A 5 -5.07 -6.51 -18.10
N LYS A 6 -4.01 -5.92 -18.65
CA LYS A 6 -2.90 -6.66 -19.25
C LYS A 6 -1.95 -7.28 -18.21
N HIS A 7 -2.21 -7.10 -16.92
CA HIS A 7 -1.36 -7.57 -15.83
C HIS A 7 -2.18 -8.14 -14.67
N LEU A 8 -1.56 -8.95 -13.86
CA LEU A 8 -2.05 -9.45 -12.58
C LEU A 8 -1.52 -8.55 -11.44
N SER A 9 -2.16 -8.58 -10.30
CA SER A 9 -1.70 -7.94 -9.06
C SER A 9 -2.16 -8.75 -7.85
N ALA A 10 -1.53 -8.55 -6.68
CA ALA A 10 -1.93 -9.23 -5.45
C ALA A 10 -3.43 -9.02 -5.14
N SER A 11 -3.93 -7.79 -5.29
CA SER A 11 -5.35 -7.47 -5.08
C SER A 11 -6.27 -8.18 -6.08
N SER A 12 -5.84 -8.34 -7.36
CA SER A 12 -6.63 -9.05 -8.36
C SER A 12 -6.68 -10.54 -8.07
N LEU A 13 -5.55 -11.15 -7.71
CA LEU A 13 -5.48 -12.56 -7.32
C LEU A 13 -6.29 -12.82 -6.05
N GLY A 14 -6.16 -11.98 -5.03
CA GLY A 14 -6.95 -12.09 -3.81
C GLY A 14 -8.45 -11.96 -4.04
N THR A 15 -8.88 -11.13 -4.99
CA THR A 15 -10.29 -11.06 -5.39
C THR A 15 -10.74 -12.34 -6.09
N PHE A 16 -9.92 -12.86 -7.00
CA PHE A 16 -10.21 -14.11 -7.71
C PHE A 16 -10.33 -15.30 -6.76
N SER A 17 -9.40 -15.45 -5.83
CA SER A 17 -9.39 -16.54 -4.85
C SER A 17 -10.61 -16.53 -3.92
N ARG A 18 -11.15 -15.34 -3.62
CA ARG A 18 -12.37 -15.20 -2.81
C ARG A 18 -13.64 -15.43 -3.61
N CYS A 19 -13.72 -14.91 -4.82
CA CYS A 19 -14.87 -15.01 -5.68
C CYS A 19 -14.51 -14.69 -7.14
N GLY A 20 -14.48 -15.71 -7.99
CA GLY A 20 -14.21 -15.55 -9.42
C GLY A 20 -15.22 -14.64 -10.14
N GLU A 21 -16.49 -14.62 -9.73
CA GLU A 21 -17.51 -13.75 -10.29
C GLU A 21 -17.27 -12.27 -9.93
N ALA A 22 -16.91 -11.97 -8.67
CA ALA A 22 -16.52 -10.62 -8.26
C ALA A 22 -15.29 -10.14 -9.03
N TRP A 23 -14.32 -11.03 -9.25
CA TRP A 23 -13.16 -10.75 -10.07
C TRP A 23 -13.54 -10.44 -11.52
N ARG A 24 -14.41 -11.27 -12.14
CA ARG A 24 -14.89 -11.09 -13.51
C ARG A 24 -15.55 -9.73 -13.69
N ARG A 25 -16.48 -9.37 -12.82
CA ARG A 25 -17.16 -8.07 -12.84
C ARG A 25 -16.16 -6.93 -12.73
N ARG A 26 -15.28 -6.97 -11.75
CA ARG A 26 -14.36 -5.87 -11.46
C ARG A 26 -13.26 -5.69 -12.52
N TYR A 27 -12.68 -6.80 -13.02
CA TYR A 27 -11.48 -6.73 -13.86
C TYR A 27 -11.73 -7.01 -15.34
N MET A 28 -12.87 -7.61 -15.70
CA MET A 28 -13.25 -7.86 -17.09
C MET A 28 -14.38 -6.95 -17.58
N GLU A 29 -15.35 -6.66 -16.74
CA GLU A 29 -16.50 -5.82 -17.08
C GLU A 29 -16.35 -4.37 -16.62
N TYR A 30 -15.34 -4.09 -15.78
CA TYR A 30 -15.10 -2.75 -15.23
C TYR A 30 -16.28 -2.21 -14.43
N ASP A 31 -16.96 -3.08 -13.70
CA ASP A 31 -17.97 -2.70 -12.74
C ASP A 31 -17.29 -1.96 -11.58
N VAL A 32 -17.31 -0.64 -11.64
CA VAL A 32 -16.60 0.23 -10.69
C VAL A 32 -17.54 0.48 -9.51
N VAL A 33 -17.18 -0.07 -8.36
CA VAL A 33 -17.86 0.25 -7.10
C VAL A 33 -17.22 1.53 -6.53
N ALA A 34 -18.06 2.45 -6.05
CA ALA A 34 -17.59 3.66 -5.37
C ALA A 34 -16.61 3.30 -4.21
N PRO A 35 -15.58 4.11 -3.97
CA PRO A 35 -14.64 3.85 -2.90
C PRO A 35 -15.35 3.94 -1.54
N THR A 36 -15.09 2.96 -0.69
CA THR A 36 -15.58 2.97 0.70
C THR A 36 -14.71 3.87 1.55
N GLY A 37 -15.24 4.38 2.68
CA GLY A 37 -14.45 5.15 3.64
C GLY A 37 -13.19 4.41 4.13
N ALA A 38 -13.22 3.07 4.22
CA ALA A 38 -12.04 2.27 4.54
C ALA A 38 -10.95 2.37 3.45
N LEU A 39 -11.35 2.34 2.17
CA LEU A 39 -10.40 2.48 1.06
C LEU A 39 -9.80 3.89 1.02
N ILE A 40 -10.62 4.92 1.26
CA ILE A 40 -10.17 6.32 1.31
C ILE A 40 -9.14 6.49 2.43
N ARG A 41 -9.44 6.03 3.65
CA ARG A 41 -8.49 6.06 4.78
C ARG A 41 -7.17 5.38 4.43
N GLY A 42 -7.25 4.19 3.82
CA GLY A 42 -6.06 3.45 3.41
C GLY A 42 -5.18 4.26 2.45
N LYS A 43 -5.76 4.75 1.36
CA LYS A 43 -5.03 5.54 0.36
C LYS A 43 -4.40 6.81 0.96
N ALA A 44 -5.17 7.55 1.73
CA ALA A 44 -4.73 8.81 2.32
C ALA A 44 -3.57 8.59 3.31
N PHE A 45 -3.66 7.57 4.16
CA PHE A 45 -2.58 7.19 5.04
C PHE A 45 -1.31 6.78 4.28
N HIS A 46 -1.43 5.89 3.28
CA HIS A 46 -0.28 5.47 2.47
C HIS A 46 0.37 6.65 1.77
N HIS A 47 -0.42 7.62 1.29
CA HIS A 47 0.14 8.83 0.69
C HIS A 47 0.98 9.63 1.69
N GLY A 48 0.46 9.93 2.88
CA GLY A 48 1.21 10.63 3.92
C GLY A 48 2.46 9.89 4.36
N ALA A 49 2.35 8.57 4.60
CA ALA A 49 3.49 7.75 4.99
C ALA A 49 4.57 7.68 3.88
N ALA A 50 4.17 7.61 2.61
CA ALA A 50 5.10 7.64 1.49
C ALA A 50 5.84 8.98 1.39
N GLU A 51 5.16 10.12 1.58
CA GLU A 51 5.80 11.44 1.57
C GLU A 51 6.78 11.60 2.73
N ASN A 52 6.43 11.09 3.94
CA ASN A 52 7.36 11.04 5.05
C ASN A 52 8.63 10.26 4.71
N MET A 53 8.48 9.07 4.13
CA MET A 53 9.63 8.24 3.76
C MET A 53 10.47 8.88 2.65
N ARG A 54 9.87 9.57 1.68
CA ARG A 54 10.61 10.34 0.65
C ARG A 54 11.41 11.48 1.28
N GLN A 55 10.78 12.27 2.16
CA GLN A 55 11.51 13.31 2.90
C GLN A 55 12.66 12.71 3.70
N LYS A 56 12.46 11.57 4.33
CA LYS A 56 13.52 10.90 5.12
C LYS A 56 14.68 10.43 4.24
N ILE A 57 14.45 9.98 3.02
CA ILE A 57 15.52 9.69 2.05
C ILE A 57 16.34 10.96 1.75
N ASP A 58 15.66 12.07 1.50
CA ASP A 58 16.30 13.31 1.06
C ASP A 58 17.01 14.06 2.18
N SER A 59 16.44 14.06 3.39
CA SER A 59 16.88 14.89 4.51
C SER A 59 17.50 14.13 5.69
N GLY A 60 17.32 12.81 5.73
CA GLY A 60 17.65 11.97 6.89
C GLY A 60 16.69 12.13 8.07
N LYS A 61 15.57 12.82 7.91
CA LYS A 61 14.65 13.14 9.01
C LYS A 61 13.20 12.86 8.61
N ASP A 62 12.44 12.35 9.56
CA ASP A 62 11.00 12.25 9.44
C ASP A 62 10.35 13.64 9.36
N MET A 63 9.16 13.70 8.78
CA MET A 63 8.28 14.87 8.84
C MET A 63 7.88 15.16 10.29
N THR A 64 7.42 16.37 10.55
CA THR A 64 6.72 16.65 11.80
C THR A 64 5.36 15.97 11.79
N VAL A 65 4.77 15.75 12.96
CA VAL A 65 3.41 15.19 13.07
C VAL A 65 2.41 16.08 12.34
N GLU A 66 2.55 17.39 12.42
CA GLU A 66 1.69 18.36 11.75
C GLU A 66 1.77 18.23 10.23
N ASP A 67 2.99 18.21 9.68
CA ASP A 67 3.19 18.11 8.23
C ASP A 67 2.61 16.83 7.64
N ILE A 68 2.83 15.66 8.28
CA ILE A 68 2.29 14.41 7.76
C ILE A 68 0.76 14.34 7.92
N GLN A 69 0.21 14.91 8.99
CA GLN A 69 -1.23 15.01 9.17
C GLN A 69 -1.86 15.87 8.07
N ASP A 70 -1.27 17.01 7.75
CA ASP A 70 -1.75 17.88 6.67
C ASP A 70 -1.76 17.14 5.33
N VAL A 71 -0.64 16.52 4.95
CA VAL A 71 -0.55 15.76 3.69
C VAL A 71 -1.58 14.64 3.62
N ALA A 72 -1.71 13.85 4.68
CA ALA A 72 -2.61 12.71 4.70
C ALA A 72 -4.09 13.14 4.72
N THR A 73 -4.44 14.15 5.53
CA THR A 73 -5.84 14.63 5.60
C THR A 73 -6.28 15.36 4.35
N ASP A 74 -5.39 16.10 3.69
CA ASP A 74 -5.70 16.75 2.40
C ASP A 74 -5.93 15.71 1.31
N SER A 75 -5.15 14.63 1.29
CA SER A 75 -5.41 13.48 0.42
C SER A 75 -6.78 12.85 0.71
N ALA A 76 -7.16 12.69 1.99
CA ALA A 76 -8.47 12.18 2.36
C ALA A 76 -9.62 13.08 1.89
N LYS A 77 -9.49 14.41 2.07
CA LYS A 77 -10.48 15.39 1.61
C LYS A 77 -10.70 15.30 0.10
N LEU A 78 -9.62 15.23 -0.69
CA LEU A 78 -9.69 15.10 -2.15
C LEU A 78 -10.39 13.81 -2.58
N GLU A 79 -10.09 12.68 -1.96
CA GLU A 79 -10.74 11.39 -2.26
C GLU A 79 -12.24 11.43 -1.87
N CYS A 80 -12.61 12.06 -0.75
CA CYS A 80 -14.01 12.23 -0.34
C CYS A 80 -14.80 13.09 -1.33
N GLN A 81 -14.22 14.18 -1.86
CA GLN A 81 -14.89 15.04 -2.84
C GLN A 81 -15.26 14.31 -4.12
N SER A 82 -14.52 13.29 -4.50
CA SER A 82 -14.77 12.45 -5.68
C SER A 82 -15.67 11.26 -5.40
N SER A 83 -16.23 11.14 -4.19
CA SER A 83 -16.95 9.99 -3.69
C SER A 83 -18.30 10.39 -3.11
N GLU A 84 -19.26 9.44 -3.05
CA GLU A 84 -20.55 9.64 -2.41
C GLU A 84 -20.49 9.45 -0.89
N ILE A 85 -19.58 10.21 -0.23
CA ILE A 85 -19.35 10.18 1.22
C ILE A 85 -20.06 11.39 1.84
N ASP A 86 -20.89 11.18 2.85
CA ASP A 86 -21.55 12.27 3.56
C ASP A 86 -20.56 13.04 4.48
N SER A 87 -20.95 14.24 4.89
CA SER A 87 -20.08 15.12 5.69
C SER A 87 -19.64 14.52 7.01
N LYS A 88 -20.50 13.76 7.67
CA LYS A 88 -20.20 13.13 8.97
C LYS A 88 -19.20 11.98 8.80
N GLU A 89 -19.36 11.16 7.77
CA GLU A 89 -18.40 10.11 7.45
C GLU A 89 -17.07 10.71 7.00
N GLN A 90 -17.08 11.82 6.24
CA GLN A 90 -15.88 12.56 5.86
C GLN A 90 -15.09 13.05 7.09
N GLU A 91 -15.74 13.68 8.07
CA GLU A 91 -15.08 14.09 9.31
C GLU A 91 -14.42 12.91 10.03
N GLN A 92 -15.13 11.78 10.16
CA GLN A 92 -14.59 10.58 10.77
C GLN A 92 -13.38 10.01 10.00
N ILE A 93 -13.40 10.07 8.68
CA ILE A 93 -12.27 9.64 7.84
C ILE A 93 -11.05 10.51 8.14
N ILE A 94 -11.21 11.83 8.15
CA ILE A 94 -10.14 12.80 8.40
C ILE A 94 -9.53 12.58 9.78
N ASP A 95 -10.34 12.46 10.83
CA ASP A 95 -9.87 12.24 12.21
C ASP A 95 -9.07 10.94 12.35
N VAL A 96 -9.56 9.86 11.72
CA VAL A 96 -8.86 8.57 11.75
C VAL A 96 -7.54 8.64 10.98
N VAL A 97 -7.52 9.31 9.83
CA VAL A 97 -6.30 9.47 9.02
C VAL A 97 -5.26 10.29 9.77
N ALA A 98 -5.66 11.39 10.43
CA ALA A 98 -4.76 12.20 11.26
C ALA A 98 -4.15 11.36 12.41
N THR A 99 -4.97 10.55 13.09
CA THR A 99 -4.50 9.64 14.15
C THR A 99 -3.52 8.60 13.62
N MET A 100 -3.78 8.03 12.45
CA MET A 100 -2.90 7.04 11.83
C MET A 100 -1.57 7.67 11.40
N ALA A 101 -1.59 8.89 10.87
CA ALA A 101 -0.40 9.64 10.48
C ALA A 101 0.50 9.94 11.69
N GLN A 102 -0.08 10.36 12.82
CA GLN A 102 0.65 10.52 14.07
C GLN A 102 1.26 9.20 14.54
N GLY A 103 0.46 8.13 14.59
CA GLY A 103 0.95 6.80 15.00
C GLY A 103 2.09 6.28 14.11
N HIS A 104 2.11 6.64 12.83
CA HIS A 104 3.21 6.34 11.94
C HIS A 104 4.51 7.03 12.39
N ILE A 105 4.47 8.33 12.65
CA ILE A 105 5.64 9.10 13.12
C ILE A 105 6.13 8.61 14.48
N ASP A 106 5.22 8.32 15.39
CA ASP A 106 5.58 7.98 16.77
C ASP A 106 6.12 6.54 16.90
N LEU A 107 5.61 5.60 16.10
CA LEU A 107 5.81 4.17 16.35
C LEU A 107 6.50 3.40 15.21
N GLN A 108 6.39 3.85 13.97
CA GLN A 108 6.86 3.10 12.81
C GLN A 108 8.04 3.77 12.11
N ALA A 109 7.89 5.04 11.76
CA ALA A 109 8.86 5.76 10.97
C ALA A 109 10.27 5.80 11.60
N PRO A 110 10.44 5.95 12.93
CA PRO A 110 11.77 6.02 13.53
C PRO A 110 12.64 4.77 13.27
N SER A 111 12.02 3.60 13.20
CA SER A 111 12.72 2.34 12.99
C SER A 111 13.07 2.05 11.52
N ILE A 112 12.52 2.80 10.58
CA ILE A 112 12.67 2.54 9.14
C ILE A 112 13.68 3.52 8.54
N MET A 113 14.72 3.00 7.91
CA MET A 113 15.64 3.76 7.06
C MET A 113 15.33 3.43 5.60
N PRO A 114 14.49 4.23 4.92
CA PRO A 114 14.00 3.94 3.60
C PRO A 114 15.11 4.11 2.55
N GLN A 115 15.10 3.24 1.55
CA GLN A 115 15.95 3.32 0.36
C GLN A 115 15.13 3.58 -0.91
N GLU A 116 13.94 2.97 -0.99
CA GLU A 116 13.00 3.16 -2.09
C GLU A 116 11.57 3.22 -1.54
N VAL A 117 10.74 4.09 -2.11
CA VAL A 117 9.35 4.32 -1.68
C VAL A 117 8.43 4.17 -2.89
N GLU A 118 7.30 3.49 -2.69
CA GLU A 118 6.34 3.15 -3.75
C GLU A 118 7.02 2.56 -5.00
N LYS A 119 7.95 1.64 -4.74
CA LYS A 119 8.72 0.99 -5.80
C LYS A 119 7.82 0.16 -6.68
N LYS A 120 7.65 0.61 -7.91
CA LYS A 120 6.94 -0.17 -8.93
C LYS A 120 7.81 -1.35 -9.37
N PHE A 121 7.21 -2.53 -9.40
CA PHE A 121 7.88 -3.73 -9.90
C PHE A 121 7.03 -4.49 -10.90
N ARG A 122 7.70 -5.33 -11.69
CA ARG A 122 7.10 -6.22 -12.68
C ARG A 122 7.82 -7.56 -12.65
N ILE A 123 7.06 -8.63 -12.51
CA ILE A 123 7.55 -9.99 -12.61
C ILE A 123 6.95 -10.63 -13.86
N GLU A 124 7.80 -11.07 -14.76
CA GLU A 124 7.40 -11.88 -15.91
C GLU A 124 7.10 -13.29 -15.40
N LEU A 125 5.92 -13.81 -15.72
CA LEU A 125 5.51 -15.14 -15.32
C LEU A 125 5.68 -16.08 -16.51
N PRO A 126 6.57 -17.10 -16.42
CA PRO A 126 6.69 -18.11 -17.45
C PRO A 126 5.32 -18.76 -17.74
N ASP A 127 5.03 -19.01 -18.99
CA ASP A 127 3.81 -19.69 -19.47
C ASP A 127 2.49 -18.93 -19.22
N ILE A 128 2.54 -17.71 -18.71
CA ILE A 128 1.38 -16.85 -18.51
C ILE A 128 1.55 -15.58 -19.35
N SER A 129 0.59 -15.29 -20.22
CA SER A 129 0.62 -14.12 -21.10
C SER A 129 0.45 -12.77 -20.39
N ARG A 130 0.59 -12.73 -19.08
CA ARG A 130 0.39 -11.54 -18.24
C ARG A 130 1.43 -11.47 -17.14
N ASP A 131 2.04 -10.32 -17.00
CA ASP A 131 2.97 -10.06 -15.92
C ASP A 131 2.26 -9.78 -14.60
N PHE A 132 2.97 -9.98 -13.53
CA PHE A 132 2.55 -9.54 -12.21
C PHE A 132 3.12 -8.14 -11.94
N LEU A 133 2.25 -7.19 -11.64
CA LEU A 133 2.61 -5.81 -11.32
C LEU A 133 2.19 -5.47 -9.89
N GLY A 134 3.02 -4.70 -9.22
CA GLY A 134 2.72 -4.16 -7.90
C GLY A 134 3.54 -2.91 -7.57
N TYR A 135 3.28 -2.40 -6.40
CA TYR A 135 4.04 -1.32 -5.78
C TYR A 135 4.40 -1.75 -4.37
N ILE A 136 5.66 -1.63 -4.01
CA ILE A 136 6.18 -1.90 -2.67
C ILE A 136 6.16 -0.57 -1.94
N ASP A 137 5.51 -0.51 -0.79
CA ASP A 137 5.39 0.74 -0.04
C ASP A 137 6.77 1.28 0.33
N VAL A 138 7.62 0.46 0.96
CA VAL A 138 9.02 0.81 1.25
C VAL A 138 9.93 -0.40 1.09
N VAL A 139 11.11 -0.16 0.52
CA VAL A 139 12.29 -1.02 0.65
C VAL A 139 13.32 -0.25 1.46
N GLY A 140 13.80 -0.83 2.54
CA GLY A 140 14.74 -0.15 3.43
C GLY A 140 15.27 -1.06 4.53
N THR A 141 16.15 -0.54 5.37
CA THR A 141 16.59 -1.26 6.57
C THR A 141 15.71 -0.90 7.76
N VAL A 142 15.53 -1.84 8.67
CA VAL A 142 14.72 -1.68 9.88
C VAL A 142 15.63 -2.04 11.07
N ASP A 143 15.42 -1.46 12.21
CA ASP A 143 16.14 -1.50 13.50
C ASP A 143 17.44 -2.33 13.59
N ASP A 144 17.41 -3.56 13.08
CA ASP A 144 18.52 -4.52 13.08
C ASP A 144 19.53 -4.30 11.93
N GLY A 145 19.27 -3.33 11.05
CA GLY A 145 20.05 -3.05 9.85
C GLY A 145 19.83 -4.02 8.70
N GLU A 146 18.93 -5.00 8.85
CA GLU A 146 18.56 -5.89 7.76
C GLU A 146 17.67 -5.20 6.73
N LEU A 147 17.90 -5.51 5.46
CA LEU A 147 17.03 -5.03 4.39
C LEU A 147 15.70 -5.74 4.46
N LYS A 148 14.62 -4.97 4.42
CA LYS A 148 13.24 -5.48 4.49
C LYS A 148 12.34 -4.79 3.47
N VAL A 149 11.28 -5.48 3.10
CA VAL A 149 10.14 -4.88 2.44
C VAL A 149 9.07 -4.56 3.49
N VAL A 150 8.58 -3.34 3.46
CA VAL A 150 7.53 -2.86 4.37
C VAL A 150 6.26 -2.64 3.56
N ASP A 151 5.14 -3.10 4.09
CA ASP A 151 3.82 -2.91 3.51
C ASP A 151 2.85 -2.51 4.63
N TRP A 152 2.36 -1.29 4.57
CA TRP A 152 1.44 -0.77 5.58
C TRP A 152 0.03 -1.32 5.39
N LYS A 153 -0.57 -1.72 6.48
CA LYS A 153 -1.96 -2.19 6.51
C LYS A 153 -2.80 -1.34 7.46
N THR A 154 -3.90 -0.84 6.95
CA THR A 154 -4.84 0.03 7.68
C THR A 154 -6.05 -0.73 8.20
N SER A 155 -5.98 -2.05 8.25
CA SER A 155 -7.04 -2.91 8.78
C SER A 155 -7.11 -2.83 10.31
N LYS A 156 -8.34 -2.97 10.86
CA LYS A 156 -8.55 -3.00 12.32
C LYS A 156 -7.89 -4.20 13.00
N LYS A 157 -7.66 -5.29 12.27
CA LYS A 157 -7.01 -6.50 12.76
C LYS A 157 -5.58 -6.54 12.27
N SER A 158 -4.63 -6.61 13.18
CA SER A 158 -3.23 -6.86 12.85
C SER A 158 -3.07 -8.24 12.21
N PRO A 159 -2.26 -8.38 11.16
CA PRO A 159 -1.93 -9.69 10.61
C PRO A 159 -1.17 -10.53 11.64
N ASN A 160 -1.45 -11.82 11.70
CA ASN A 160 -0.64 -12.76 12.46
C ASN A 160 0.52 -13.29 11.59
N ALA A 161 1.43 -14.07 12.20
CA ALA A 161 2.59 -14.61 11.49
C ALA A 161 2.21 -15.46 10.26
N THR A 162 1.11 -16.22 10.33
CA THR A 162 0.61 -17.02 9.20
C THR A 162 0.09 -16.12 8.08
N ASP A 163 -0.66 -15.05 8.41
CA ASP A 163 -1.15 -14.09 7.42
C ASP A 163 0.02 -13.42 6.65
N VAL A 164 1.13 -13.17 7.34
CA VAL A 164 2.35 -12.61 6.74
C VAL A 164 3.03 -13.66 5.85
N PHE A 165 3.22 -14.87 6.36
CA PHE A 165 3.89 -15.95 5.64
C PHE A 165 3.15 -16.37 4.36
N ASP A 166 1.82 -16.45 4.41
CA ASP A 166 0.98 -16.86 3.29
C ASP A 166 0.64 -15.70 2.33
N SER A 167 1.22 -14.51 2.57
CA SER A 167 0.93 -13.33 1.76
C SER A 167 1.57 -13.40 0.38
N ILE A 168 0.77 -13.63 -0.66
CA ILE A 168 1.20 -13.54 -2.07
C ILE A 168 1.84 -12.16 -2.35
N GLN A 169 1.34 -11.11 -1.74
CA GLN A 169 1.86 -9.74 -1.90
C GLN A 169 3.29 -9.63 -1.39
N LEU A 170 3.53 -10.01 -0.13
CA LEU A 170 4.86 -9.94 0.48
C LEU A 170 5.85 -10.90 -0.18
N THR A 171 5.39 -12.10 -0.55
CA THR A 171 6.21 -13.06 -1.31
C THR A 171 6.67 -12.48 -2.65
N ALA A 172 5.77 -11.84 -3.40
CA ALA A 172 6.12 -11.20 -4.67
C ALA A 172 7.09 -10.02 -4.47
N TYR A 173 6.90 -9.22 -3.41
CA TYR A 173 7.78 -8.11 -3.07
C TYR A 173 9.18 -8.60 -2.73
N ALA A 174 9.29 -9.54 -1.80
CA ALA A 174 10.56 -10.12 -1.39
C ALA A 174 11.28 -10.78 -2.59
N SER A 175 10.58 -11.61 -3.36
CA SER A 175 11.15 -12.27 -4.54
C SER A 175 11.70 -11.26 -5.55
N HIS A 176 10.97 -10.16 -5.83
CA HIS A 176 11.45 -9.13 -6.74
C HIS A 176 12.72 -8.45 -6.22
N VAL A 177 12.74 -8.00 -4.97
CA VAL A 177 13.88 -7.30 -4.39
C VAL A 177 15.10 -8.22 -4.26
N MET A 178 14.90 -9.47 -3.85
CA MET A 178 15.96 -10.48 -3.78
C MET A 178 16.60 -10.72 -5.15
N THR A 179 15.77 -10.88 -6.19
CA THR A 179 16.25 -11.09 -7.57
C THR A 179 17.00 -9.87 -8.08
N GLU A 180 16.44 -8.67 -7.93
CA GLU A 180 17.04 -7.43 -8.40
C GLU A 180 18.38 -7.14 -7.73
N ARG A 181 18.51 -7.43 -6.43
CA ARG A 181 19.70 -7.15 -5.61
C ARG A 181 20.62 -8.35 -5.42
N ASN A 182 20.31 -9.47 -6.06
CA ASN A 182 21.04 -10.73 -5.94
C ASN A 182 21.24 -11.19 -4.49
N LEU A 183 20.15 -11.18 -3.70
CA LEU A 183 20.11 -11.57 -2.30
C LEU A 183 19.60 -12.99 -2.13
N SER A 184 20.04 -13.67 -1.07
CA SER A 184 19.54 -15.00 -0.67
C SER A 184 18.39 -14.94 0.34
N SER A 185 18.19 -13.80 1.00
CA SER A 185 17.13 -13.55 1.98
C SER A 185 16.81 -12.06 2.12
N ILE A 186 15.63 -11.76 2.63
CA ILE A 186 15.15 -10.41 2.96
C ILE A 186 14.07 -10.50 4.03
#